data_9ca1689ed6c84f1c4e9b72ed8e37ce1b
#
_entry.id   9ca1689ed6c84f1c4e9b72ed8e37ce1b
#
_cell.length_a   1.000
_cell.length_b   1.000
_cell.length_c   1.000
_cell.angle_alpha   90.00
_cell.angle_beta   90.00
_cell.angle_gamma   90.00
#
_symmetry.space_group_name_H-M   'P 1'
#
loop_
_entity.id
_entity.type
_entity.pdbx_description
1 polymer ?
#
loop_
_entity_poly.entity_id
_entity_poly.type
_entity_poly.pdbx_seq_one_letter_code
_entity_poly.pdbx_strand_id
1 'polypeptide(L)'
;PARVVFTANSTQSLNIAISGLFGKGDHVITTAMEHNSVFRPLYRKEAEGMELTIIPCDEKGTVRYDLLEQAVKPNTKGIVCTHGSNLTGNLVDIKRIGTFSRETGILFVVDASQTAGVFPIHMEEMGIDVLCFTGHKSLLGPQGTGGMCLRKGLEIPSFCVGGSGVQSYSKTHPAQMPTHLEAGTLNGHGIAGLSAALDWINKTGLTAIRETEQKRMRQFYEGVRKIPQVTVYGDFSTWERAPIVSLNIGDNPSEDVCDELAVGYGIATRGGAHCAPLMHEQLGTVEQGAVRFSFCYFTTKKWKKPFWR
;
A
#
# COMPACT_ATOMS: atom_id res chain seq x y z
N PRO A 1 8.89 -0.74 20.77
CA PRO A 1 10.01 -1.00 19.84
C PRO A 1 10.13 -2.48 19.48
N ALA A 2 9.95 -3.42 20.44
CA ALA A 2 10.09 -4.87 20.19
C ALA A 2 9.05 -5.46 19.22
N ARG A 3 8.10 -4.68 18.75
CA ARG A 3 7.05 -5.11 17.81
C ARG A 3 7.16 -4.43 16.44
N VAL A 4 8.26 -3.74 16.18
CA VAL A 4 8.64 -3.23 14.87
C VAL A 4 9.71 -4.16 14.31
N VAL A 5 9.49 -4.67 13.11
CA VAL A 5 10.38 -5.58 12.38
C VAL A 5 10.81 -4.87 11.12
N PHE A 6 12.10 -4.75 10.88
CA PHE A 6 12.64 -4.17 9.65
C PHE A 6 12.72 -5.22 8.54
N THR A 7 12.39 -4.80 7.34
CA THR A 7 12.46 -5.60 6.12
C THR A 7 13.03 -4.75 5.00
N ALA A 8 13.35 -5.36 3.86
CA ALA A 8 13.82 -4.61 2.69
C ALA A 8 12.72 -3.73 2.06
N ASN A 9 11.45 -4.09 2.23
CA ASN A 9 10.29 -3.38 1.67
C ASN A 9 8.98 -3.99 2.17
N SER A 10 7.85 -3.34 1.88
CA SER A 10 6.52 -3.85 2.23
C SER A 10 6.20 -5.23 1.62
N THR A 11 6.72 -5.54 0.43
CA THR A 11 6.50 -6.86 -0.20
C THR A 11 7.04 -7.98 0.68
N GLN A 12 8.23 -7.80 1.26
CA GLN A 12 8.79 -8.78 2.20
C GLN A 12 7.95 -8.86 3.48
N SER A 13 7.54 -7.74 4.04
CA SER A 13 6.65 -7.69 5.21
C SER A 13 5.35 -8.44 4.98
N LEU A 14 4.69 -8.20 3.83
CA LEU A 14 3.45 -8.87 3.45
C LEU A 14 3.64 -10.39 3.24
N ASN A 15 4.78 -10.80 2.65
CA ASN A 15 5.10 -12.23 2.54
C ASN A 15 5.28 -12.88 3.91
N ILE A 16 5.95 -12.23 4.85
CA ILE A 16 6.11 -12.73 6.23
C ILE A 16 4.75 -12.84 6.91
N ALA A 17 3.94 -11.77 6.86
CA ALA A 17 2.63 -11.75 7.50
C ALA A 17 1.68 -12.80 6.91
N ILE A 18 1.49 -12.80 5.59
CA ILE A 18 0.54 -13.69 4.90
C ILE A 18 0.97 -15.15 5.05
N SER A 19 2.26 -15.45 4.84
CA SER A 19 2.74 -16.83 4.93
C SER A 19 2.74 -17.38 6.34
N GLY A 20 2.95 -16.52 7.35
CA GLY A 20 3.01 -16.94 8.73
C GLY A 20 1.66 -16.99 9.46
N LEU A 21 0.67 -16.22 8.99
CA LEU A 21 -0.63 -16.12 9.65
C LEU A 21 -1.68 -17.05 9.03
N PHE A 22 -1.56 -17.38 7.74
CA PHE A 22 -2.60 -18.09 6.99
C PHE A 22 -2.08 -19.39 6.38
N GLY A 23 -2.90 -20.43 6.42
CA GLY A 23 -2.54 -21.76 5.95
C GLY A 23 -3.71 -22.50 5.31
N LYS A 24 -3.48 -23.78 5.03
CA LYS A 24 -4.48 -24.68 4.44
C LYS A 24 -5.74 -24.75 5.31
N GLY A 25 -6.90 -24.57 4.69
CA GLY A 25 -8.20 -24.60 5.34
C GLY A 25 -8.64 -23.28 5.98
N ASP A 26 -7.75 -22.30 6.12
CA ASP A 26 -8.12 -20.94 6.51
C ASP A 26 -8.80 -20.24 5.33
N HIS A 27 -9.76 -19.36 5.63
CA HIS A 27 -10.34 -18.44 4.65
C HIS A 27 -9.81 -17.03 4.91
N VAL A 28 -9.40 -16.35 3.83
CA VAL A 28 -8.89 -14.96 3.85
C VAL A 28 -9.71 -14.10 2.90
N ILE A 29 -10.06 -12.91 3.36
CA ILE A 29 -10.74 -11.89 2.56
C ILE A 29 -9.71 -10.82 2.16
N THR A 30 -9.75 -10.38 0.90
CA THR A 30 -8.97 -9.26 0.38
C THR A 30 -9.82 -8.42 -0.56
N THR A 31 -9.28 -7.33 -1.11
CA THR A 31 -10.03 -6.44 -2.01
C THR A 31 -9.44 -6.41 -3.41
N ALA A 32 -10.23 -6.06 -4.42
CA ALA A 32 -9.74 -5.85 -5.79
C ALA A 32 -8.78 -4.65 -5.92
N MET A 33 -8.64 -3.85 -4.86
CA MET A 33 -7.79 -2.66 -4.82
C MET A 33 -6.30 -2.98 -4.60
N GLU A 34 -5.97 -4.24 -4.32
CA GLU A 34 -4.65 -4.64 -3.85
C GLU A 34 -3.56 -4.52 -4.91
N HIS A 35 -2.36 -4.25 -4.41
CA HIS A 35 -1.13 -4.39 -5.18
C HIS A 35 -0.72 -5.87 -5.29
N ASN A 36 0.03 -6.24 -6.33
CA ASN A 36 0.59 -7.59 -6.50
C ASN A 36 1.42 -8.10 -5.30
N SER A 37 1.91 -7.21 -4.44
CA SER A 37 2.58 -7.59 -3.19
C SER A 37 1.66 -8.27 -2.18
N VAL A 38 0.34 -8.08 -2.30
CA VAL A 38 -0.71 -8.77 -1.56
C VAL A 38 -1.23 -9.96 -2.35
N PHE A 39 -1.61 -9.77 -3.63
CA PHE A 39 -2.21 -10.84 -4.42
C PHE A 39 -1.32 -12.07 -4.59
N ARG A 40 -0.05 -11.86 -4.96
CA ARG A 40 0.83 -13.00 -5.26
C ARG A 40 1.09 -13.91 -4.05
N PRO A 41 1.35 -13.40 -2.84
CA PRO A 41 1.41 -14.24 -1.64
C PRO A 41 0.08 -14.94 -1.32
N LEU A 42 -1.07 -14.25 -1.51
CA LEU A 42 -2.39 -14.85 -1.30
C LEU A 42 -2.68 -15.95 -2.30
N TYR A 43 -2.44 -15.74 -3.59
CA TYR A 43 -2.60 -16.78 -4.63
C TYR A 43 -1.69 -17.99 -4.40
N ARG A 44 -0.47 -17.77 -3.90
CA ARG A 44 0.40 -18.88 -3.48
C ARG A 44 -0.25 -19.68 -2.35
N LYS A 45 -0.82 -19.01 -1.35
CA LYS A 45 -1.54 -19.67 -0.25
C LYS A 45 -2.81 -20.37 -0.70
N GLU A 46 -3.53 -19.80 -1.64
CA GLU A 46 -4.70 -20.41 -2.25
C GLU A 46 -4.32 -21.72 -2.97
N ALA A 47 -3.23 -21.73 -3.74
CA ALA A 47 -2.70 -22.95 -4.36
C ALA A 47 -2.24 -24.01 -3.31
N GLU A 48 -1.91 -23.59 -2.08
CA GLU A 48 -1.59 -24.47 -0.95
C GLU A 48 -2.85 -24.96 -0.18
N GLY A 49 -4.04 -24.55 -0.59
CA GLY A 49 -5.33 -24.97 -0.03
C GLY A 49 -5.97 -24.01 0.98
N MET A 50 -5.56 -22.76 1.01
CA MET A 50 -6.28 -21.67 1.64
C MET A 50 -7.45 -21.23 0.75
N GLU A 51 -8.57 -20.83 1.35
CA GLU A 51 -9.68 -20.21 0.62
C GLU A 51 -9.46 -18.70 0.52
N LEU A 52 -9.70 -18.13 -0.66
CA LEU A 52 -9.57 -16.68 -0.90
C LEU A 52 -10.89 -16.10 -1.40
N THR A 53 -11.34 -15.00 -0.80
CA THR A 53 -12.44 -14.18 -1.32
C THR A 53 -11.91 -12.77 -1.63
N ILE A 54 -12.13 -12.32 -2.86
CA ILE A 54 -11.73 -11.00 -3.33
C ILE A 54 -12.97 -10.13 -3.44
N ILE A 55 -13.05 -9.06 -2.65
CA ILE A 55 -14.16 -8.12 -2.64
C ILE A 55 -13.99 -7.13 -3.78
N PRO A 56 -14.98 -7.01 -4.68
CA PRO A 56 -14.93 -6.07 -5.79
C PRO A 56 -15.01 -4.62 -5.31
N CYS A 57 -14.61 -3.71 -6.19
CA CYS A 57 -14.86 -2.28 -6.06
C CYS A 57 -16.06 -1.86 -6.92
N ASP A 58 -16.58 -0.68 -6.68
CA ASP A 58 -17.54 -0.02 -7.55
C ASP A 58 -16.84 0.60 -8.79
N GLU A 59 -17.60 1.25 -9.66
CA GLU A 59 -17.14 1.92 -10.89
C GLU A 59 -16.10 3.02 -10.63
N LYS A 60 -16.04 3.56 -9.41
CA LYS A 60 -15.07 4.56 -8.97
C LYS A 60 -13.86 3.96 -8.27
N GLY A 61 -13.79 2.64 -8.18
CA GLY A 61 -12.75 1.93 -7.48
C GLY A 61 -12.83 2.02 -5.95
N THR A 62 -14.04 2.15 -5.39
CA THR A 62 -14.30 2.13 -3.94
C THR A 62 -14.72 0.73 -3.51
N VAL A 63 -14.20 0.25 -2.40
CA VAL A 63 -14.49 -1.10 -1.87
C VAL A 63 -15.97 -1.26 -1.52
N ARG A 64 -16.56 -2.39 -1.89
CA ARG A 64 -17.91 -2.79 -1.51
C ARG A 64 -17.91 -3.39 -0.10
N TYR A 65 -17.99 -2.54 0.93
CA TYR A 65 -17.96 -2.95 2.34
C TYR A 65 -19.11 -3.88 2.72
N ASP A 66 -20.28 -3.71 2.09
CA ASP A 66 -21.44 -4.58 2.26
C ASP A 66 -21.13 -6.03 1.90
N LEU A 67 -20.40 -6.25 0.81
CA LEU A 67 -19.96 -7.58 0.39
C LEU A 67 -18.83 -8.13 1.28
N LEU A 68 -17.95 -7.26 1.81
CA LEU A 68 -16.88 -7.66 2.70
C LEU A 68 -17.44 -8.29 3.98
N GLU A 69 -18.42 -7.64 4.60
CA GLU A 69 -19.06 -8.11 5.83
C GLU A 69 -19.82 -9.43 5.60
N GLN A 70 -20.45 -9.60 4.44
CA GLN A 70 -21.17 -10.82 4.04
C GLN A 70 -20.27 -11.98 3.67
N ALA A 71 -19.00 -11.71 3.30
CA ALA A 71 -18.05 -12.73 2.85
C ALA A 71 -17.47 -13.59 4.00
N VAL A 72 -17.77 -13.25 5.26
CA VAL A 72 -17.24 -13.98 6.43
C VAL A 72 -17.84 -15.38 6.49
N LYS A 73 -16.96 -16.36 6.66
CA LYS A 73 -17.26 -17.78 6.84
C LYS A 73 -16.79 -18.26 8.21
N PRO A 74 -17.24 -19.43 8.67
CA PRO A 74 -16.78 -19.98 9.98
C PRO A 74 -15.27 -20.18 10.07
N ASN A 75 -14.59 -20.42 8.95
CA ASN A 75 -13.14 -20.59 8.84
C ASN A 75 -12.42 -19.29 8.41
N THR A 76 -13.07 -18.14 8.41
CA THR A 76 -12.41 -16.86 8.08
C THR A 76 -11.40 -16.53 9.16
N LYS A 77 -10.13 -16.48 8.76
CA LYS A 77 -8.99 -16.24 9.64
C LYS A 77 -8.52 -14.80 9.62
N GLY A 78 -8.64 -14.12 8.46
CA GLY A 78 -8.12 -12.78 8.32
C GLY A 78 -8.67 -11.98 7.16
N ILE A 79 -8.48 -10.68 7.26
CA ILE A 79 -8.67 -9.71 6.19
C ILE A 79 -7.30 -9.07 5.89
N VAL A 80 -6.93 -9.01 4.62
CA VAL A 80 -5.71 -8.33 4.15
C VAL A 80 -6.12 -7.26 3.17
N CYS A 81 -5.83 -5.99 3.45
CA CYS A 81 -6.14 -4.93 2.51
C CYS A 81 -5.13 -3.79 2.51
N THR A 82 -5.03 -3.10 1.38
CA THR A 82 -4.32 -1.83 1.28
C THR A 82 -5.10 -0.72 1.97
N HIS A 83 -4.40 0.23 2.60
CA HIS A 83 -5.04 1.46 3.10
C HIS A 83 -5.31 2.46 1.98
N GLY A 84 -4.56 2.41 0.89
CA GLY A 84 -4.77 3.31 -0.24
C GLY A 84 -4.32 2.72 -1.57
N SER A 85 -5.17 2.85 -2.59
CA SER A 85 -4.87 2.39 -3.94
C SER A 85 -3.67 3.12 -4.52
N ASN A 86 -2.72 2.36 -5.03
CA ASN A 86 -1.58 2.90 -5.75
C ASN A 86 -1.94 3.31 -7.20
N LEU A 87 -3.15 3.03 -7.65
CA LEU A 87 -3.66 3.41 -8.96
C LEU A 87 -4.66 4.57 -8.85
N THR A 88 -5.77 4.39 -8.14
CA THR A 88 -6.82 5.42 -8.06
C THR A 88 -6.55 6.49 -7.00
N GLY A 89 -5.73 6.21 -5.99
CA GLY A 89 -5.55 7.07 -4.83
C GLY A 89 -6.70 7.01 -3.81
N ASN A 90 -7.74 6.22 -4.07
CA ASN A 90 -8.83 6.03 -3.11
C ASN A 90 -8.32 5.40 -1.82
N LEU A 91 -8.84 5.85 -0.68
CA LEU A 91 -8.56 5.23 0.61
C LEU A 91 -9.61 4.18 0.95
N VAL A 92 -9.14 3.15 1.66
CA VAL A 92 -10.00 2.18 2.35
C VAL A 92 -10.25 2.67 3.76
N ASP A 93 -11.49 2.59 4.23
CA ASP A 93 -11.83 2.84 5.64
C ASP A 93 -11.32 1.68 6.52
N ILE A 94 -10.02 1.73 6.80
CA ILE A 94 -9.35 0.71 7.63
C ILE A 94 -9.85 0.70 9.08
N LYS A 95 -10.43 1.81 9.57
CA LYS A 95 -11.03 1.87 10.89
C LYS A 95 -12.32 1.05 10.93
N ARG A 96 -13.17 1.16 9.91
CA ARG A 96 -14.39 0.35 9.76
C ARG A 96 -14.06 -1.14 9.71
N ILE A 97 -13.12 -1.53 8.82
CA ILE A 97 -12.70 -2.93 8.67
C ILE A 97 -12.08 -3.45 9.97
N GLY A 98 -11.21 -2.68 10.62
CA GLY A 98 -10.56 -3.11 11.85
C GLY A 98 -11.51 -3.20 13.05
N THR A 99 -12.54 -2.34 13.12
CA THR A 99 -13.63 -2.48 14.11
C THR A 99 -14.37 -3.80 13.91
N PHE A 100 -14.80 -4.06 12.66
CA PHE A 100 -15.46 -5.29 12.26
C PHE A 100 -14.59 -6.54 12.55
N SER A 101 -13.29 -6.48 12.20
CA SER A 101 -12.35 -7.57 12.46
C SER A 101 -12.20 -7.88 13.96
N ARG A 102 -12.17 -6.85 14.80
CA ARG A 102 -12.10 -6.99 16.25
C ARG A 102 -13.37 -7.62 16.84
N GLU A 103 -14.55 -7.20 16.36
CA GLU A 103 -15.84 -7.73 16.80
C GLU A 103 -16.03 -9.19 16.40
N THR A 104 -15.49 -9.60 15.27
CA THR A 104 -15.59 -10.97 14.75
C THR A 104 -14.40 -11.86 15.14
N GLY A 105 -13.37 -11.31 15.77
CA GLY A 105 -12.16 -12.05 16.14
C GLY A 105 -11.25 -12.45 14.97
N ILE A 106 -11.43 -11.79 13.81
CA ILE A 106 -10.67 -12.01 12.56
C ILE A 106 -9.41 -11.14 12.58
N LEU A 107 -8.27 -11.66 12.11
CA LEU A 107 -7.01 -10.90 11.99
C LEU A 107 -7.11 -9.84 10.90
N PHE A 108 -6.49 -8.68 11.15
CA PHE A 108 -6.46 -7.59 10.19
C PHE A 108 -5.03 -7.16 9.83
N VAL A 109 -4.66 -7.37 8.56
CA VAL A 109 -3.36 -7.00 7.98
C VAL A 109 -3.54 -5.85 7.00
N VAL A 110 -2.79 -4.77 7.19
CA VAL A 110 -2.89 -3.56 6.38
C VAL A 110 -1.59 -3.30 5.63
N ASP A 111 -1.67 -3.11 4.31
CA ASP A 111 -0.61 -2.53 3.48
C ASP A 111 -0.72 -1.00 3.47
N ALA A 112 0.15 -0.34 4.21
CA ALA A 112 0.21 1.11 4.31
C ALA A 112 1.24 1.74 3.36
N SER A 113 1.67 1.04 2.31
CA SER A 113 2.74 1.50 1.40
C SER A 113 2.48 2.85 0.74
N GLN A 114 1.21 3.25 0.57
CA GLN A 114 0.84 4.53 -0.05
C GLN A 114 0.49 5.62 0.98
N THR A 115 0.35 5.26 2.26
CA THR A 115 -0.29 6.12 3.24
C THR A 115 0.56 6.36 4.49
N ALA A 116 1.48 5.45 4.83
CA ALA A 116 2.43 5.67 5.91
C ALA A 116 3.29 6.92 5.62
N GLY A 117 3.32 7.87 6.55
CA GLY A 117 4.03 9.15 6.37
C GLY A 117 3.16 10.31 5.83
N VAL A 118 1.90 10.04 5.44
CA VAL A 118 0.94 11.07 4.97
C VAL A 118 -0.35 11.05 5.78
N PHE A 119 -0.86 9.87 6.10
CA PHE A 119 -2.09 9.72 6.87
C PHE A 119 -1.78 9.21 8.27
N PRO A 120 -2.51 9.68 9.31
CA PRO A 120 -2.40 9.12 10.65
C PRO A 120 -2.96 7.69 10.66
N ILE A 121 -2.17 6.74 11.21
CA ILE A 121 -2.58 5.35 11.38
C ILE A 121 -2.29 4.95 12.81
N HIS A 122 -3.35 4.67 13.57
CA HIS A 122 -3.30 4.27 14.97
C HIS A 122 -3.75 2.82 15.10
N MET A 123 -2.79 1.88 15.15
CA MET A 123 -3.05 0.44 15.07
C MET A 123 -4.09 -0.05 16.10
N GLU A 124 -3.96 0.38 17.37
CA GLU A 124 -4.89 -0.04 18.43
C GLU A 124 -6.31 0.50 18.22
N GLU A 125 -6.43 1.78 17.90
CA GLU A 125 -7.73 2.42 17.67
C GLU A 125 -8.42 1.88 16.41
N MET A 126 -7.64 1.57 15.38
CA MET A 126 -8.11 1.07 14.10
C MET A 126 -8.17 -0.45 14.00
N GLY A 127 -7.91 -1.18 15.11
CA GLY A 127 -8.05 -2.64 15.15
C GLY A 127 -7.06 -3.40 14.26
N ILE A 128 -5.89 -2.84 13.98
CA ILE A 128 -4.90 -3.42 13.07
C ILE A 128 -3.99 -4.38 13.83
N ASP A 129 -3.87 -5.61 13.34
CA ASP A 129 -2.97 -6.62 13.91
C ASP A 129 -1.56 -6.56 13.32
N VAL A 130 -1.47 -6.32 12.00
CA VAL A 130 -0.20 -6.16 11.29
C VAL A 130 -0.30 -4.97 10.34
N LEU A 131 0.61 -4.03 10.48
CA LEU A 131 0.77 -2.88 9.58
C LEU A 131 2.08 -3.04 8.80
N CYS A 132 2.00 -3.20 7.48
CA CYS A 132 3.15 -3.30 6.59
C CYS A 132 3.44 -1.96 5.90
N PHE A 133 4.71 -1.58 5.80
CA PHE A 133 5.12 -0.31 5.20
C PHE A 133 6.41 -0.42 4.39
N THR A 134 6.64 0.56 3.51
CA THR A 134 7.90 0.71 2.77
C THR A 134 8.50 2.09 3.01
N GLY A 135 9.83 2.15 3.20
CA GLY A 135 10.51 3.39 3.56
C GLY A 135 10.66 4.40 2.42
N HIS A 136 10.77 3.92 1.17
CA HIS A 136 11.14 4.75 0.02
C HIS A 136 10.00 5.50 -0.69
N LYS A 137 8.77 5.39 -0.17
CA LYS A 137 7.60 6.15 -0.68
C LYS A 137 7.34 7.35 0.22
N SER A 138 6.14 7.47 0.77
CA SER A 138 5.72 8.63 1.56
C SER A 138 6.44 8.78 2.90
N LEU A 139 7.15 7.74 3.37
CA LEU A 139 8.08 7.85 4.51
C LEU A 139 9.41 8.53 4.15
N LEU A 140 9.66 8.86 2.87
CA LEU A 140 10.80 9.64 2.36
C LEU A 140 12.19 9.05 2.69
N GLY A 141 12.24 7.79 3.08
CA GLY A 141 13.47 7.07 3.37
C GLY A 141 14.12 6.45 2.13
N PRO A 142 15.30 5.84 2.28
CA PRO A 142 15.99 5.17 1.17
C PRO A 142 15.28 3.90 0.68
N GLN A 143 15.56 3.51 -0.57
CA GLN A 143 15.22 2.18 -1.07
C GLN A 143 15.91 1.08 -0.25
N GLY A 144 15.34 -0.12 -0.24
CA GLY A 144 15.84 -1.22 0.57
C GLY A 144 15.52 -1.08 2.06
N THR A 145 14.52 -0.27 2.38
CA THR A 145 13.96 -0.12 3.73
C THR A 145 12.45 -0.31 3.72
N GLY A 146 11.96 -0.97 4.74
CA GLY A 146 10.55 -1.21 5.01
C GLY A 146 10.41 -1.90 6.35
N GLY A 147 9.23 -2.33 6.66
CA GLY A 147 8.99 -3.04 7.91
C GLY A 147 7.53 -3.37 8.13
N MET A 148 7.29 -3.97 9.27
CA MET A 148 5.96 -4.17 9.78
C MET A 148 5.90 -3.89 11.28
N CYS A 149 4.74 -3.41 11.73
CA CYS A 149 4.39 -3.29 13.14
C CYS A 149 3.39 -4.39 13.48
N LEU A 150 3.58 -5.05 14.61
CA LEU A 150 2.74 -6.15 15.08
C LEU A 150 1.99 -5.77 16.35
N ARG A 151 0.73 -6.16 16.45
CA ARG A 151 -0.04 -6.08 17.70
C ARG A 151 0.66 -6.87 18.80
N LYS A 152 0.61 -6.36 20.03
CA LYS A 152 1.14 -7.08 21.20
C LYS A 152 0.45 -8.44 21.36
N GLY A 153 1.26 -9.47 21.54
CA GLY A 153 0.77 -10.85 21.70
C GLY A 153 0.54 -11.61 20.38
N LEU A 154 0.59 -10.95 19.21
CA LEU A 154 0.55 -11.67 17.94
C LEU A 154 1.90 -12.33 17.68
N GLU A 155 1.88 -13.61 17.39
CA GLU A 155 3.05 -14.40 17.02
C GLU A 155 2.97 -14.80 15.56
N ILE A 156 4.09 -14.66 14.85
CA ILE A 156 4.26 -15.08 13.46
C ILE A 156 5.47 -16.00 13.42
N PRO A 157 5.39 -17.19 12.82
CA PRO A 157 6.55 -18.07 12.64
C PRO A 157 7.66 -17.38 11.86
N SER A 158 8.93 -17.71 12.14
CA SER A 158 10.07 -17.16 11.39
C SER A 158 9.96 -17.53 9.92
N PHE A 159 10.03 -16.52 9.06
CA PHE A 159 9.97 -16.68 7.60
C PHE A 159 11.31 -17.11 7.02
N CYS A 160 12.38 -16.50 7.53
CA CYS A 160 13.76 -16.86 7.23
C CYS A 160 14.49 -17.19 8.52
N VAL A 161 15.39 -18.17 8.46
CA VAL A 161 16.26 -18.56 9.57
C VAL A 161 17.71 -18.43 9.18
N GLY A 162 18.59 -18.03 10.10
CA GLY A 162 20.00 -17.87 9.81
C GLY A 162 20.74 -17.05 10.86
N GLY A 163 21.76 -16.33 10.44
CA GLY A 163 22.54 -15.46 11.31
C GLY A 163 21.67 -14.35 11.93
N SER A 164 21.76 -14.19 13.24
CA SER A 164 20.98 -13.22 14.01
C SER A 164 21.85 -12.30 14.89
N GLY A 165 23.16 -12.57 14.95
CA GLY A 165 24.10 -11.88 15.84
C GLY A 165 24.00 -12.27 17.29
N VAL A 166 23.03 -13.14 17.68
CA VAL A 166 22.80 -13.62 19.04
C VAL A 166 22.58 -15.12 19.06
N GLN A 167 22.72 -15.75 20.25
CA GLN A 167 22.50 -17.19 20.47
C GLN A 167 23.27 -18.11 19.49
N SER A 168 24.53 -17.81 19.19
CA SER A 168 25.33 -18.45 18.13
C SER A 168 25.46 -19.99 18.25
N TYR A 169 25.32 -20.54 19.44
CA TYR A 169 25.37 -21.99 19.69
C TYR A 169 24.00 -22.69 19.63
N SER A 170 22.91 -21.92 19.51
CA SER A 170 21.58 -22.49 19.33
C SER A 170 21.42 -23.10 17.94
N LYS A 171 20.82 -24.29 17.85
CA LYS A 171 20.43 -24.91 16.58
C LYS A 171 19.18 -24.32 15.97
N THR A 172 18.40 -23.58 16.74
CA THR A 172 17.15 -22.94 16.32
C THR A 172 17.34 -21.44 16.23
N HIS A 173 16.59 -20.81 15.33
CA HIS A 173 16.54 -19.34 15.21
C HIS A 173 15.96 -18.74 16.50
N PRO A 174 16.45 -17.56 16.95
CA PRO A 174 15.94 -16.92 18.16
C PRO A 174 14.43 -16.70 18.13
N ALA A 175 13.75 -16.98 19.26
CA ALA A 175 12.32 -16.72 19.39
C ALA A 175 11.99 -15.26 19.79
N GLN A 176 13.00 -14.51 20.23
CA GLN A 176 12.81 -13.16 20.74
C GLN A 176 12.58 -12.14 19.60
N MET A 177 11.50 -11.39 19.70
CA MET A 177 11.23 -10.27 18.78
C MET A 177 12.14 -9.07 19.07
N PRO A 178 12.56 -8.30 18.05
CA PRO A 178 12.23 -8.45 16.62
C PRO A 178 13.11 -9.47 15.88
N THR A 179 14.20 -9.94 16.48
CA THR A 179 15.19 -10.84 15.91
C THR A 179 14.59 -12.11 15.27
N HIS A 180 13.47 -12.59 15.85
CA HIS A 180 12.73 -13.74 15.34
C HIS A 180 12.31 -13.62 13.88
N LEU A 181 12.04 -12.40 13.40
CA LEU A 181 11.61 -12.11 12.03
C LEU A 181 12.67 -11.34 11.23
N GLU A 182 13.84 -11.07 11.83
CA GLU A 182 14.96 -10.35 11.23
C GLU A 182 16.18 -11.26 11.11
N ALA A 183 16.25 -12.07 10.05
CA ALA A 183 17.38 -12.91 9.78
C ALA A 183 18.40 -12.20 8.87
N GLY A 184 19.69 -12.34 9.19
CA GLY A 184 20.79 -11.74 8.45
C GLY A 184 21.14 -10.33 8.95
N THR A 185 22.15 -9.72 8.31
CA THR A 185 22.56 -8.34 8.60
C THR A 185 21.58 -7.37 7.96
N LEU A 186 20.93 -6.56 8.78
CA LEU A 186 19.98 -5.55 8.32
C LEU A 186 20.69 -4.41 7.56
N ASN A 187 19.93 -3.70 6.71
CA ASN A 187 20.41 -2.49 6.03
C ASN A 187 20.52 -1.31 7.01
N GLY A 188 21.55 -1.33 7.86
CA GLY A 188 21.76 -0.32 8.90
C GLY A 188 21.85 1.11 8.35
N HIS A 189 22.53 1.31 7.21
CA HIS A 189 22.63 2.61 6.56
C HIS A 189 21.26 3.13 6.09
N GLY A 190 20.47 2.25 5.46
CA GLY A 190 19.13 2.59 5.02
C GLY A 190 18.19 2.89 6.21
N ILE A 191 18.28 2.12 7.30
CA ILE A 191 17.50 2.33 8.52
C ILE A 191 17.85 3.67 9.16
N ALA A 192 19.13 4.04 9.21
CA ALA A 192 19.57 5.36 9.69
C ALA A 192 19.00 6.49 8.81
N GLY A 193 19.00 6.31 7.48
CA GLY A 193 18.37 7.27 6.55
C GLY A 193 16.86 7.36 6.75
N LEU A 194 16.18 6.23 6.99
CA LEU A 194 14.75 6.22 7.32
C LEU A 194 14.47 6.93 8.65
N SER A 195 15.32 6.76 9.65
CA SER A 195 15.20 7.48 10.93
C SER A 195 15.27 9.00 10.72
N ALA A 196 16.25 9.48 9.95
CA ALA A 196 16.36 10.89 9.61
C ALA A 196 15.14 11.44 8.84
N ALA A 197 14.57 10.62 7.94
CA ALA A 197 13.34 10.97 7.24
C ALA A 197 12.13 11.07 8.19
N LEU A 198 12.01 10.16 9.15
CA LEU A 198 10.97 10.22 10.19
C LEU A 198 11.11 11.44 11.09
N ASP A 199 12.33 11.80 11.47
CA ASP A 199 12.59 13.04 12.24
C ASP A 199 12.14 14.28 11.45
N TRP A 200 12.42 14.30 10.15
CA TRP A 200 11.96 15.38 9.28
C TRP A 200 10.43 15.41 9.16
N ILE A 201 9.76 14.25 9.00
CA ILE A 201 8.30 14.14 8.95
C ILE A 201 7.70 14.65 10.28
N ASN A 202 8.23 14.20 11.41
CA ASN A 202 7.77 14.64 12.74
C ASN A 202 7.93 16.14 12.93
N LYS A 203 9.04 16.74 12.49
CA LYS A 203 9.29 18.18 12.56
C LYS A 203 8.35 18.98 11.64
N THR A 204 8.08 18.48 10.44
CA THR A 204 7.22 19.14 9.44
C THR A 204 5.74 18.98 9.80
N GLY A 205 5.37 17.82 10.34
CA GLY A 205 4.00 17.44 10.69
C GLY A 205 3.25 16.78 9.55
N LEU A 206 2.60 15.64 9.83
CA LEU A 206 1.82 14.87 8.85
C LEU A 206 0.73 15.70 8.17
N THR A 207 0.05 16.55 8.93
CA THR A 207 -1.02 17.42 8.39
C THR A 207 -0.47 18.39 7.35
N ALA A 208 0.66 19.05 7.61
CA ALA A 208 1.26 19.99 6.67
C ALA A 208 1.75 19.29 5.40
N ILE A 209 2.30 18.08 5.53
CA ILE A 209 2.71 17.25 4.38
C ILE A 209 1.48 16.92 3.55
N ARG A 210 0.46 16.32 4.15
CA ARG A 210 -0.79 15.89 3.50
C ARG A 210 -1.49 17.05 2.80
N GLU A 211 -1.71 18.17 3.47
CA GLU A 211 -2.37 19.34 2.90
C GLU A 211 -1.61 19.90 1.69
N THR A 212 -0.27 19.90 1.76
CA THR A 212 0.57 20.35 0.65
C THR A 212 0.42 19.45 -0.57
N GLU A 213 0.46 18.13 -0.37
CA GLU A 213 0.33 17.14 -1.43
C GLU A 213 -1.09 17.13 -2.03
N GLN A 214 -2.11 17.14 -1.20
CA GLN A 214 -3.51 17.18 -1.63
C GLN A 214 -3.84 18.48 -2.38
N LYS A 215 -3.30 19.62 -1.94
CA LYS A 215 -3.48 20.91 -2.66
C LYS A 215 -2.94 20.83 -4.08
N ARG A 216 -1.76 20.23 -4.27
CA ARG A 216 -1.15 20.08 -5.60
C ARG A 216 -1.91 19.10 -6.48
N MET A 217 -2.27 17.96 -5.94
CA MET A 217 -3.11 16.97 -6.61
C MET A 217 -4.46 17.58 -7.04
N ARG A 218 -5.13 18.31 -6.14
CA ARG A 218 -6.41 18.97 -6.43
C ARG A 218 -6.28 19.98 -7.57
N GLN A 219 -5.24 20.82 -7.52
CA GLN A 219 -4.97 21.80 -8.59
C GLN A 219 -4.78 21.13 -9.96
N PHE A 220 -4.07 20.01 -9.99
CA PHE A 220 -3.86 19.22 -11.19
C PHE A 220 -5.19 18.61 -11.67
N TYR A 221 -5.91 17.92 -10.81
CA TYR A 221 -7.20 17.31 -11.13
C TYR A 221 -8.18 18.32 -11.71
N GLU A 222 -8.33 19.50 -11.09
CA GLU A 222 -9.23 20.56 -11.56
C GLU A 222 -8.82 21.14 -12.92
N GLY A 223 -7.57 20.99 -13.30
CA GLY A 223 -7.10 21.33 -14.65
C GLY A 223 -7.46 20.25 -15.67
N VAL A 224 -7.01 19.00 -15.40
CA VAL A 224 -7.10 17.92 -16.41
C VAL A 224 -8.53 17.45 -16.66
N ARG A 225 -9.42 17.46 -15.66
CA ARG A 225 -10.83 17.05 -15.82
C ARG A 225 -11.64 17.95 -16.79
N LYS A 226 -11.11 19.10 -17.17
CA LYS A 226 -11.74 20.02 -18.14
C LYS A 226 -11.36 19.73 -19.59
N ILE A 227 -10.40 18.84 -19.80
CA ILE A 227 -9.94 18.45 -21.13
C ILE A 227 -10.89 17.36 -21.65
N PRO A 228 -11.60 17.57 -22.77
CA PRO A 228 -12.67 16.66 -23.21
C PRO A 228 -12.23 15.21 -23.46
N GLN A 229 -10.95 15.01 -23.83
CA GLN A 229 -10.40 13.69 -24.13
C GLN A 229 -9.79 12.98 -22.91
N VAL A 230 -9.82 13.62 -21.73
CA VAL A 230 -9.23 13.04 -20.50
C VAL A 230 -10.29 12.31 -19.70
N THR A 231 -10.05 11.03 -19.46
CA THR A 231 -10.78 10.22 -18.49
C THR A 231 -9.95 10.08 -17.22
N VAL A 232 -10.50 10.49 -16.07
CA VAL A 232 -9.81 10.40 -14.77
C VAL A 232 -10.42 9.27 -13.95
N TYR A 233 -9.58 8.43 -13.35
CA TYR A 233 -9.99 7.26 -12.57
C TYR A 233 -9.91 7.51 -11.07
N GLY A 234 -10.90 7.01 -10.34
CA GLY A 234 -11.00 7.13 -8.89
C GLY A 234 -12.16 7.99 -8.41
N ASP A 235 -12.43 7.96 -7.10
CA ASP A 235 -13.47 8.76 -6.47
C ASP A 235 -12.92 10.13 -6.05
N PHE A 236 -13.34 11.19 -6.70
CA PHE A 236 -13.01 12.59 -6.39
C PHE A 236 -14.16 13.33 -5.71
N SER A 237 -15.15 12.62 -5.20
CA SER A 237 -16.21 13.20 -4.35
C SER A 237 -15.66 13.58 -2.97
N THR A 238 -14.56 12.95 -2.54
CA THR A 238 -13.83 13.28 -1.32
C THR A 238 -12.38 13.64 -1.63
N TRP A 239 -11.80 14.49 -0.77
CA TRP A 239 -10.37 14.84 -0.81
C TRP A 239 -9.53 14.05 0.21
N GLU A 240 -10.15 13.20 1.02
CA GLU A 240 -9.46 12.19 1.84
C GLU A 240 -9.03 11.03 0.93
N ARG A 241 -7.87 11.26 0.23
CA ARG A 241 -7.31 10.34 -0.75
C ARG A 241 -5.81 10.51 -0.86
N ALA A 242 -5.10 9.47 -1.29
CA ALA A 242 -3.68 9.56 -1.58
C ALA A 242 -3.42 10.57 -2.73
N PRO A 243 -2.27 11.26 -2.73
CA PRO A 243 -1.98 12.33 -3.68
C PRO A 243 -1.62 11.79 -5.07
N ILE A 244 -2.55 11.07 -5.67
CA ILE A 244 -2.44 10.36 -6.95
C ILE A 244 -3.60 10.77 -7.85
N VAL A 245 -3.30 11.01 -9.14
CA VAL A 245 -4.29 11.14 -10.21
C VAL A 245 -3.87 10.21 -11.34
N SER A 246 -4.71 9.24 -11.65
CA SER A 246 -4.55 8.37 -12.82
C SER A 246 -5.57 8.75 -13.87
N LEU A 247 -5.14 8.82 -15.11
CA LEU A 247 -5.98 9.23 -16.22
C LEU A 247 -5.55 8.54 -17.52
N ASN A 248 -6.43 8.60 -18.53
CA ASN A 248 -6.10 8.31 -19.92
C ASN A 248 -6.51 9.48 -20.83
N ILE A 249 -5.91 9.56 -22.01
CA ILE A 249 -6.17 10.58 -23.01
C ILE A 249 -6.67 9.88 -24.29
N GLY A 250 -7.99 9.91 -24.51
CA GLY A 250 -8.63 9.13 -25.57
C GLY A 250 -8.21 7.67 -25.51
N ASP A 251 -7.93 7.08 -26.68
CA ASP A 251 -7.53 5.67 -26.81
C ASP A 251 -5.99 5.48 -26.86
N ASN A 252 -5.20 6.53 -26.54
CA ASN A 252 -3.75 6.43 -26.60
C ASN A 252 -3.23 5.46 -25.52
N PRO A 253 -2.27 4.56 -25.86
CA PRO A 253 -1.60 3.72 -24.86
C PRO A 253 -0.95 4.58 -23.77
N SER A 254 -1.12 4.18 -22.52
CA SER A 254 -0.61 4.97 -21.39
C SER A 254 0.91 5.14 -21.38
N GLU A 255 1.64 4.19 -21.94
CA GLU A 255 3.10 4.23 -22.06
C GLU A 255 3.53 5.30 -23.07
N ASP A 256 2.87 5.38 -24.25
CA ASP A 256 3.15 6.41 -25.28
C ASP A 256 2.90 7.82 -24.73
N VAL A 257 1.81 7.99 -23.97
CA VAL A 257 1.51 9.27 -23.31
C VAL A 257 2.60 9.62 -22.28
N CYS A 258 3.10 8.64 -21.52
CA CYS A 258 4.19 8.88 -20.57
C CYS A 258 5.49 9.30 -21.27
N ASP A 259 5.82 8.66 -22.39
CA ASP A 259 7.01 8.99 -23.17
C ASP A 259 6.93 10.39 -23.77
N GLU A 260 5.78 10.77 -24.33
CA GLU A 260 5.54 12.13 -24.86
C GLU A 260 5.64 13.18 -23.74
N LEU A 261 5.05 12.90 -22.55
CA LEU A 261 5.15 13.79 -21.39
C LEU A 261 6.60 13.96 -20.91
N ALA A 262 7.38 12.88 -20.93
CA ALA A 262 8.77 12.91 -20.50
C ALA A 262 9.66 13.66 -21.48
N VAL A 263 9.58 13.32 -22.78
CA VAL A 263 10.44 13.86 -23.84
C VAL A 263 10.04 15.27 -24.22
N GLY A 264 8.73 15.50 -24.45
CA GLY A 264 8.22 16.79 -24.94
C GLY A 264 8.09 17.85 -23.86
N TYR A 265 7.83 17.45 -22.62
CA TYR A 265 7.48 18.38 -21.54
C TYR A 265 8.33 18.25 -20.27
N GLY A 266 9.21 17.24 -20.18
CA GLY A 266 10.03 16.98 -18.99
C GLY A 266 9.18 16.57 -17.76
N ILE A 267 8.02 15.94 -17.98
CA ILE A 267 7.09 15.51 -16.95
C ILE A 267 7.23 14.00 -16.76
N ALA A 268 7.82 13.58 -15.63
CA ALA A 268 7.96 12.17 -15.28
C ALA A 268 6.63 11.65 -14.72
N THR A 269 6.07 10.66 -15.41
CA THR A 269 4.85 9.92 -15.01
C THR A 269 5.12 8.43 -15.09
N ARG A 270 4.14 7.61 -14.73
CA ARG A 270 4.21 6.16 -14.93
C ARG A 270 2.99 5.67 -15.69
N GLY A 271 3.22 4.93 -16.78
CA GLY A 271 2.20 4.20 -17.54
C GLY A 271 2.03 2.75 -17.10
N GLY A 272 1.10 2.05 -17.74
CA GLY A 272 0.88 0.62 -17.63
C GLY A 272 0.01 0.17 -16.46
N ALA A 273 0.19 -1.06 -16.02
CA ALA A 273 -0.70 -1.76 -15.08
C ALA A 273 -0.43 -1.49 -13.59
N HIS A 274 0.58 -0.73 -13.22
CA HIS A 274 0.90 -0.32 -11.84
C HIS A 274 0.97 -1.45 -10.79
N CYS A 275 1.09 -2.71 -11.20
CA CYS A 275 0.98 -3.88 -10.32
C CYS A 275 -0.37 -3.96 -9.56
N ALA A 276 -1.45 -3.45 -10.15
CA ALA A 276 -2.82 -3.44 -9.60
C ALA A 276 -3.80 -4.09 -10.61
N PRO A 277 -3.62 -5.38 -10.95
CA PRO A 277 -4.30 -6.02 -12.09
C PRO A 277 -5.82 -5.99 -11.96
N LEU A 278 -6.37 -6.37 -10.80
CA LEU A 278 -7.81 -6.42 -10.61
C LEU A 278 -8.47 -5.03 -10.61
N MET A 279 -7.74 -3.99 -10.21
CA MET A 279 -8.24 -2.63 -10.32
C MET A 279 -8.33 -2.21 -11.79
N HIS A 280 -7.38 -2.60 -12.64
CA HIS A 280 -7.46 -2.36 -14.08
C HIS A 280 -8.62 -3.12 -14.73
N GLU A 281 -8.91 -4.35 -14.28
CA GLU A 281 -10.11 -5.11 -14.71
C GLU A 281 -11.40 -4.38 -14.33
N GLN A 282 -11.51 -3.89 -13.08
CA GLN A 282 -12.67 -3.14 -12.59
C GLN A 282 -12.88 -1.81 -13.33
N LEU A 283 -11.82 -1.14 -13.74
CA LEU A 283 -11.86 0.14 -14.44
C LEU A 283 -11.89 0.00 -15.99
N GLY A 284 -11.82 -1.22 -16.53
CA GLY A 284 -11.81 -1.48 -17.97
C GLY A 284 -10.54 -0.97 -18.68
N THR A 285 -9.41 -0.91 -17.98
CA THR A 285 -8.15 -0.33 -18.48
C THR A 285 -7.01 -1.36 -18.61
N VAL A 286 -7.34 -2.64 -18.75
CA VAL A 286 -6.34 -3.73 -18.84
C VAL A 286 -5.42 -3.54 -20.04
N GLU A 287 -5.97 -3.27 -21.21
CA GLU A 287 -5.22 -3.15 -22.47
C GLU A 287 -4.48 -1.81 -22.57
N GLN A 288 -5.13 -0.72 -22.17
CA GLN A 288 -4.60 0.63 -22.31
C GLN A 288 -3.63 1.01 -21.18
N GLY A 289 -3.77 0.37 -20.00
CA GLY A 289 -3.13 0.85 -18.79
C GLY A 289 -3.71 2.17 -18.29
N ALA A 290 -2.94 2.89 -17.49
CA ALA A 290 -3.28 4.24 -17.07
C ALA A 290 -2.00 5.09 -16.87
N VAL A 291 -2.09 6.37 -17.14
CA VAL A 291 -1.04 7.37 -16.85
C VAL A 291 -1.23 7.86 -15.42
N ARG A 292 -0.28 7.57 -14.54
CA ARG A 292 -0.35 7.97 -13.14
C ARG A 292 0.56 9.16 -12.85
N PHE A 293 -0.03 10.19 -12.29
CA PHE A 293 0.64 11.34 -11.69
C PHE A 293 0.65 11.19 -10.18
N SER A 294 1.81 11.29 -9.56
CA SER A 294 1.99 11.20 -8.11
C SER A 294 2.58 12.51 -7.59
N PHE A 295 2.03 13.03 -6.51
CA PHE A 295 2.43 14.29 -5.91
C PHE A 295 3.07 14.03 -4.56
N CYS A 296 4.13 14.75 -4.26
CA CYS A 296 4.78 14.71 -2.95
C CYS A 296 4.99 16.11 -2.41
N TYR A 297 5.39 16.21 -1.14
CA TYR A 297 5.68 17.49 -0.49
C TYR A 297 6.67 18.35 -1.28
N PHE A 298 7.62 17.76 -1.98
CA PHE A 298 8.65 18.46 -2.78
C PHE A 298 8.26 18.75 -4.22
N THR A 299 7.09 18.30 -4.68
CA THR A 299 6.59 18.65 -6.03
C THR A 299 6.47 20.16 -6.16
N THR A 300 7.19 20.79 -7.09
CA THR A 300 7.24 22.25 -7.21
C THR A 300 6.15 22.81 -8.14
N LYS A 301 5.79 24.09 -7.96
CA LYS A 301 4.88 24.82 -8.85
C LYS A 301 5.54 25.23 -10.20
N LYS A 302 6.58 24.57 -10.67
CA LYS A 302 7.25 24.92 -11.95
C LYS A 302 6.41 24.68 -13.20
N TRP A 303 5.14 24.44 -13.05
CA TRP A 303 4.11 24.39 -14.09
C TRP A 303 3.86 25.79 -14.66
N LYS A 304 4.91 26.48 -15.17
CA LYS A 304 4.78 27.84 -15.70
C LYS A 304 4.06 27.90 -17.04
N LYS A 305 3.81 26.77 -17.68
CA LYS A 305 2.89 26.65 -18.83
C LYS A 305 2.00 25.42 -18.59
N PRO A 306 0.67 25.59 -18.56
CA PRO A 306 -0.22 24.44 -18.54
C PRO A 306 0.02 23.62 -19.81
N PHE A 307 0.30 22.32 -19.69
CA PHE A 307 0.51 21.40 -20.83
C PHE A 307 -0.77 21.15 -21.64
N TRP A 308 -1.89 21.71 -21.19
CA TRP A 308 -3.20 21.66 -21.86
C TRP A 308 -3.52 22.92 -22.69
N ARG A 309 -2.55 23.75 -23.04
CA ARG A 309 -2.72 24.87 -24.01
C ARG A 309 -2.18 24.50 -25.36
#